data_fe215aa6c5ba987387ddbdf88c4866fd
#
_entry.id   fe215aa6c5ba987387ddbdf88c4866fd
#
_cell.length_a   1.000
_cell.length_b   1.000
_cell.length_c   1.000
_cell.angle_alpha   90.00
_cell.angle_beta   90.00
_cell.angle_gamma   90.00
#
_symmetry.space_group_name_H-M   'P 1'
#
loop_
_entity.id
_entity.type
_entity.pdbx_description
1 polymer ?
#
loop_
_entity_poly.entity_id
_entity_poly.type
_entity_poly.pdbx_seq_one_letter_code
_entity_poly.pdbx_strand_id
1 'polypeptide(L)'
;MKKSYFKQLLLGFVTIVSLIILGACGAQEKTMSFQRIDQNLQYDLRLTYYYKGDTVTKQTTNSFLSYKTLGATKKEDVKDRIDKASQMYQNIKGIKEKVVYEDKGVRESLEINFNKVDFDKLVNLPGMYTDKNTRKS
;
A
#
# COMPACT_ATOMS: atom_id res chain seq x y z
N MET A 1 21.80 46.07 31.55
CA MET A 1 20.51 45.87 30.85
C MET A 1 20.52 44.80 29.74
N LYS A 2 21.61 44.52 29.07
CA LYS A 2 21.64 43.52 27.97
C LYS A 2 21.46 42.05 28.38
N LYS A 3 21.77 41.66 29.62
CA LYS A 3 21.66 40.27 30.10
C LYS A 3 20.21 39.80 30.38
N SER A 4 19.30 40.72 30.67
CA SER A 4 17.92 40.40 31.00
C SER A 4 17.10 40.01 29.77
N TYR A 5 17.29 40.71 28.66
CA TYR A 5 16.57 40.43 27.39
C TYR A 5 16.99 39.10 26.76
N PHE A 6 18.27 38.74 26.93
CA PHE A 6 18.77 37.45 26.40
C PHE A 6 18.17 36.26 27.12
N LYS A 7 17.97 36.34 28.46
CA LYS A 7 17.29 35.30 29.22
C LYS A 7 15.79 35.19 28.85
N GLN A 8 15.10 36.31 28.64
CA GLN A 8 13.72 36.32 28.21
C GLN A 8 13.55 35.78 26.78
N LEU A 9 14.49 36.10 25.88
CA LEU A 9 14.50 35.56 24.52
C LEU A 9 14.74 34.05 24.51
N LEU A 10 15.63 33.55 25.37
CA LEU A 10 15.93 32.13 25.52
C LEU A 10 14.73 31.34 26.08
N LEU A 11 14.02 31.92 27.07
CA LEU A 11 12.77 31.29 27.60
C LEU A 11 11.66 31.26 26.56
N GLY A 12 11.51 32.31 25.75
CA GLY A 12 10.53 32.36 24.66
C GLY A 12 10.82 31.33 23.58
N PHE A 13 12.10 31.09 23.27
CA PHE A 13 12.49 30.11 22.26
C PHE A 13 12.24 28.66 22.72
N VAL A 14 12.50 28.37 24.00
CA VAL A 14 12.24 27.04 24.60
C VAL A 14 10.74 26.71 24.63
N THR A 15 9.89 27.70 24.93
CA THR A 15 8.42 27.49 24.92
C THR A 15 7.86 27.27 23.52
N ILE A 16 8.39 27.93 22.49
CA ILE A 16 7.97 27.73 21.10
C ILE A 16 8.38 26.34 20.60
N VAL A 17 9.61 25.90 20.92
CA VAL A 17 10.10 24.55 20.56
C VAL A 17 9.29 23.47 21.27
N SER A 18 8.88 23.67 22.53
CA SER A 18 8.05 22.73 23.26
C SER A 18 6.63 22.62 22.68
N LEU A 19 6.05 23.71 22.18
CA LEU A 19 4.75 23.73 21.53
C LEU A 19 4.77 23.01 20.14
N ILE A 20 5.89 23.09 19.43
CA ILE A 20 6.05 22.36 18.14
C ILE A 20 6.15 20.85 18.38
N ILE A 21 6.75 20.40 19.48
CA ILE A 21 6.85 18.96 19.81
C ILE A 21 5.49 18.41 20.28
N LEU A 22 4.63 19.22 20.93
CA LEU A 22 3.29 18.81 21.35
C LEU A 22 2.27 18.78 20.20
N GLY A 23 2.52 19.53 19.10
CA GLY A 23 1.66 19.51 17.90
C GLY A 23 1.91 18.31 16.97
N ALA A 24 2.96 17.51 17.18
CA ALA A 24 3.28 16.35 16.36
C ALA A 24 2.69 15.02 16.86
N CYS A 25 1.78 15.03 17.81
CA CYS A 25 1.05 13.85 18.30
C CYS A 25 -0.15 13.48 17.41
N GLY A 26 -0.06 13.64 16.10
CA GLY A 26 -0.88 12.89 15.17
C GLY A 26 -0.42 11.43 15.18
N ALA A 27 -1.33 10.46 15.23
CA ALA A 27 -0.98 9.05 15.18
C ALA A 27 -0.02 8.79 14.00
N GLN A 28 1.22 8.42 14.32
CA GLN A 28 2.26 8.16 13.33
C GLN A 28 1.84 6.97 12.47
N GLU A 29 1.97 7.10 11.15
CA GLU A 29 1.72 5.98 10.25
C GLU A 29 2.76 4.88 10.48
N LYS A 30 2.29 3.66 10.70
CA LYS A 30 3.09 2.46 10.87
C LYS A 30 2.88 1.52 9.69
N THR A 31 3.77 0.57 9.50
CA THR A 31 3.67 -0.44 8.45
C THR A 31 3.81 -1.84 9.03
N MET A 32 3.12 -2.79 8.39
CA MET A 32 3.29 -4.22 8.62
C MET A 32 3.44 -4.89 7.26
N SER A 33 4.52 -5.65 7.08
CA SER A 33 4.83 -6.29 5.80
C SER A 33 4.86 -7.80 5.93
N PHE A 34 4.33 -8.48 4.91
CA PHE A 34 4.35 -9.92 4.75
C PHE A 34 5.02 -10.26 3.42
N GLN A 35 5.78 -11.34 3.42
CA GLN A 35 6.44 -11.83 2.21
C GLN A 35 6.26 -13.34 2.11
N ARG A 36 5.98 -13.81 0.91
CA ARG A 36 5.99 -15.22 0.54
C ARG A 36 6.82 -15.39 -0.73
N ILE A 37 7.89 -16.15 -0.62
CA ILE A 37 8.75 -16.49 -1.75
C ILE A 37 8.73 -18.01 -1.91
N ASP A 38 8.52 -18.48 -3.13
CA ASP A 38 8.67 -19.86 -3.52
C ASP A 38 9.63 -19.93 -4.71
N GLN A 39 10.84 -20.42 -4.46
CA GLN A 39 11.87 -20.51 -5.49
C GLN A 39 11.58 -21.59 -6.54
N ASN A 40 10.88 -22.66 -6.20
CA ASN A 40 10.55 -23.75 -7.10
C ASN A 40 9.47 -23.32 -8.10
N LEU A 41 8.48 -22.58 -7.60
CA LEU A 41 7.42 -21.99 -8.41
C LEU A 41 7.82 -20.65 -9.03
N GLN A 42 8.98 -20.09 -8.64
CA GLN A 42 9.38 -18.72 -9.03
C GLN A 42 8.26 -17.72 -8.80
N TYR A 43 7.81 -17.67 -7.55
CA TYR A 43 6.75 -16.80 -7.06
C TYR A 43 7.30 -15.92 -5.94
N ASP A 44 7.10 -14.63 -6.02
CA ASP A 44 7.41 -13.64 -4.96
C ASP A 44 6.18 -12.76 -4.75
N LEU A 45 5.68 -12.74 -3.53
CA LEU A 45 4.58 -11.86 -3.11
C LEU A 45 5.05 -11.04 -1.92
N ARG A 46 4.88 -9.74 -2.00
CA ARG A 46 5.14 -8.78 -0.92
C ARG A 46 3.91 -7.93 -0.72
N LEU A 47 3.38 -7.97 0.50
CA LEU A 47 2.18 -7.26 0.92
C LEU A 47 2.55 -6.34 2.09
N THR A 48 2.24 -5.06 1.98
CA THR A 48 2.47 -4.10 3.06
C THR A 48 1.19 -3.35 3.38
N TYR A 49 0.79 -3.38 4.63
CA TYR A 49 -0.27 -2.55 5.19
C TYR A 49 0.33 -1.31 5.85
N TYR A 50 -0.33 -0.18 5.64
CA TYR A 50 -0.06 1.10 6.31
C TYR A 50 -1.25 1.39 7.23
N TYR A 51 -0.98 1.78 8.48
CA TYR A 51 -2.05 2.00 9.45
C TYR A 51 -1.72 3.14 10.42
N LYS A 52 -2.77 3.78 10.94
CA LYS A 52 -2.72 4.80 11.97
C LYS A 52 -3.63 4.37 13.12
N GLY A 53 -3.05 4.17 14.32
CA GLY A 53 -3.78 3.51 15.40
C GLY A 53 -4.23 2.12 14.95
N ASP A 54 -5.51 1.83 15.01
CA ASP A 54 -6.11 0.54 14.63
C ASP A 54 -6.73 0.55 13.22
N THR A 55 -6.54 1.65 12.45
CA THR A 55 -7.14 1.81 11.13
C THR A 55 -6.11 1.60 10.02
N VAL A 56 -6.36 0.65 9.13
CA VAL A 56 -5.59 0.47 7.90
C VAL A 56 -5.98 1.56 6.90
N THR A 57 -4.99 2.33 6.46
CA THR A 57 -5.18 3.47 5.55
C THR A 57 -4.84 3.13 4.11
N LYS A 58 -3.90 2.21 3.90
CA LYS A 58 -3.40 1.84 2.58
C LYS A 58 -2.85 0.41 2.60
N GLN A 59 -2.94 -0.26 1.46
CA GLN A 59 -2.26 -1.52 1.17
C GLN A 59 -1.45 -1.38 -0.10
N THR A 60 -0.24 -1.96 -0.12
CA THR A 60 0.52 -2.17 -1.35
C THR A 60 0.84 -3.65 -1.51
N THR A 61 0.72 -4.13 -2.73
CA THR A 61 1.10 -5.49 -3.10
C THR A 61 2.06 -5.42 -4.28
N ASN A 62 3.17 -6.15 -4.20
CA ASN A 62 4.07 -6.39 -5.30
C ASN A 62 4.20 -7.89 -5.47
N SER A 63 3.87 -8.38 -6.63
CA SER A 63 3.96 -9.81 -6.95
C SER A 63 4.78 -10.05 -8.21
N PHE A 64 5.47 -11.17 -8.24
CA PHE A 64 6.04 -11.76 -9.44
C PHE A 64 5.57 -13.20 -9.55
N LEU A 65 5.05 -13.57 -10.72
CA LEU A 65 4.66 -14.93 -11.04
C LEU A 65 5.33 -15.34 -12.35
N SER A 66 6.07 -16.46 -12.31
CA SER A 66 6.63 -17.01 -13.54
C SER A 66 5.54 -17.50 -14.48
N TYR A 67 5.80 -17.52 -15.78
CA TYR A 67 4.86 -18.12 -16.76
C TYR A 67 4.53 -19.56 -16.40
N LYS A 68 5.51 -20.32 -15.91
CA LYS A 68 5.30 -21.70 -15.44
C LYS A 68 4.26 -21.77 -14.33
N THR A 69 4.34 -20.88 -13.34
CA THR A 69 3.34 -20.80 -12.23
C THR A 69 1.96 -20.43 -12.73
N LEU A 70 1.89 -19.65 -13.80
CA LEU A 70 0.64 -19.28 -14.47
C LEU A 70 0.10 -20.37 -15.42
N GLY A 71 0.78 -21.54 -15.50
CA GLY A 71 0.41 -22.63 -16.42
C GLY A 71 0.72 -22.31 -17.88
N ALA A 72 1.75 -21.50 -18.14
CA ALA A 72 2.10 -20.99 -19.45
C ALA A 72 3.60 -21.19 -19.74
N THR A 73 3.97 -21.11 -21.00
CA THR A 73 5.39 -21.17 -21.43
C THR A 73 5.93 -19.81 -21.82
N LYS A 74 5.06 -18.91 -22.25
CA LYS A 74 5.43 -17.56 -22.73
C LYS A 74 4.33 -16.54 -22.44
N LYS A 75 4.66 -15.28 -22.63
CA LYS A 75 3.79 -14.13 -22.39
C LYS A 75 2.44 -14.22 -23.13
N GLU A 76 2.48 -14.63 -24.39
CA GLU A 76 1.30 -14.68 -25.27
C GLU A 76 0.22 -15.62 -24.71
N ASP A 77 0.62 -16.68 -24.01
CA ASP A 77 -0.30 -17.68 -23.46
C ASP A 77 -1.19 -17.12 -22.34
N VAL A 78 -0.77 -16.03 -21.68
CA VAL A 78 -1.45 -15.46 -20.52
C VAL A 78 -1.87 -14.00 -20.69
N LYS A 79 -1.32 -13.31 -21.68
CA LYS A 79 -1.47 -11.85 -21.84
C LYS A 79 -2.93 -11.41 -21.86
N ASP A 80 -3.76 -12.01 -22.68
CA ASP A 80 -5.17 -11.61 -22.81
C ASP A 80 -5.94 -11.79 -21.50
N ARG A 81 -5.65 -12.86 -20.75
CA ARG A 81 -6.29 -13.13 -19.45
C ARG A 81 -5.86 -12.11 -18.40
N ILE A 82 -4.56 -11.79 -18.36
CA ILE A 82 -4.00 -10.84 -17.40
C ILE A 82 -4.45 -9.42 -17.73
N ASP A 83 -4.42 -9.02 -19.01
CA ASP A 83 -4.88 -7.70 -19.43
C ASP A 83 -6.35 -7.47 -19.10
N LYS A 84 -7.21 -8.48 -19.30
CA LYS A 84 -8.62 -8.41 -18.91
C LYS A 84 -8.80 -8.26 -17.40
N ALA A 85 -8.02 -8.98 -16.61
CA ALA A 85 -8.06 -8.84 -15.15
C ALA A 85 -7.57 -7.45 -14.73
N SER A 86 -6.46 -6.97 -15.29
CA SER A 86 -5.90 -5.65 -15.03
C SER A 86 -6.88 -4.51 -15.37
N GLN A 87 -7.62 -4.64 -16.48
CA GLN A 87 -8.63 -3.65 -16.86
C GLN A 87 -9.72 -3.45 -15.79
N MET A 88 -10.03 -4.47 -14.99
CA MET A 88 -11.03 -4.38 -13.93
C MET A 88 -10.58 -3.47 -12.77
N TYR A 89 -9.28 -3.28 -12.59
CA TYR A 89 -8.70 -2.39 -11.57
C TYR A 89 -8.59 -0.94 -12.05
N GLN A 90 -8.65 -0.71 -13.36
CA GLN A 90 -8.45 0.63 -13.92
C GLN A 90 -9.65 1.54 -13.67
N ASN A 91 -9.39 2.84 -13.50
CA ASN A 91 -10.41 3.87 -13.30
C ASN A 91 -11.24 3.72 -12.00
N ILE A 92 -10.75 2.94 -11.02
CA ILE A 92 -11.34 2.88 -9.69
C ILE A 92 -10.60 3.86 -8.80
N LYS A 93 -11.35 4.83 -8.25
CA LYS A 93 -10.79 5.81 -7.33
C LYS A 93 -10.13 5.12 -6.13
N GLY A 94 -8.90 5.49 -5.82
CA GLY A 94 -8.16 4.92 -4.67
C GLY A 94 -7.44 3.62 -4.99
N ILE A 95 -7.52 3.11 -6.21
CA ILE A 95 -6.75 1.96 -6.70
C ILE A 95 -5.75 2.43 -7.76
N LYS A 96 -4.53 1.91 -7.67
CA LYS A 96 -3.51 2.00 -8.71
C LYS A 96 -2.95 0.61 -8.94
N GLU A 97 -3.01 0.16 -10.16
CA GLU A 97 -2.49 -1.13 -10.58
C GLU A 97 -1.61 -0.97 -11.81
N LYS A 98 -0.54 -1.76 -11.86
CA LYS A 98 0.37 -1.82 -13.00
C LYS A 98 0.86 -3.26 -13.18
N VAL A 99 0.74 -3.76 -14.40
CA VAL A 99 1.29 -5.03 -14.86
C VAL A 99 2.49 -4.77 -15.76
N VAL A 100 3.56 -5.53 -15.56
CA VAL A 100 4.76 -5.54 -16.41
C VAL A 100 5.06 -6.98 -16.79
N TYR A 101 5.16 -7.23 -18.09
CA TYR A 101 5.59 -8.52 -18.63
C TYR A 101 7.11 -8.54 -18.74
N GLU A 102 7.72 -9.43 -17.99
CA GLU A 102 9.16 -9.69 -17.99
C GLU A 102 9.49 -10.97 -18.82
N ASP A 103 10.74 -11.25 -19.07
CA ASP A 103 11.15 -12.42 -19.88
C ASP A 103 10.67 -13.77 -19.30
N LYS A 104 10.61 -13.88 -17.97
CA LYS A 104 10.30 -15.14 -17.26
C LYS A 104 8.92 -15.16 -16.60
N GLY A 105 8.19 -14.07 -16.63
CA GLY A 105 6.92 -13.98 -15.90
C GLY A 105 6.30 -12.60 -15.92
N VAL A 106 5.40 -12.40 -15.00
CA VAL A 106 4.62 -11.18 -14.88
C VAL A 106 4.83 -10.58 -13.50
N ARG A 107 5.08 -9.28 -13.46
CA ARG A 107 5.12 -8.48 -12.25
C ARG A 107 3.89 -7.61 -12.16
N GLU A 108 3.24 -7.63 -11.02
CA GLU A 108 2.11 -6.76 -10.70
C GLU A 108 2.47 -5.87 -9.50
N SER A 109 2.08 -4.62 -9.57
CA SER A 109 2.09 -3.68 -8.45
C SER A 109 0.69 -3.14 -8.25
N LEU A 110 0.16 -3.28 -7.04
CA LEU A 110 -1.18 -2.83 -6.67
C LEU A 110 -1.08 -1.94 -5.43
N GLU A 111 -1.71 -0.77 -5.47
CA GLU A 111 -1.92 0.11 -4.32
C GLU A 111 -3.42 0.32 -4.12
N ILE A 112 -3.90 0.15 -2.90
CA ILE A 112 -5.27 0.43 -2.49
C ILE A 112 -5.22 1.47 -1.37
N ASN A 113 -5.84 2.63 -1.60
CA ASN A 113 -6.02 3.66 -0.59
C ASN A 113 -7.42 3.51 0.02
N PHE A 114 -7.51 2.95 1.22
CA PHE A 114 -8.78 2.67 1.89
C PHE A 114 -9.56 3.92 2.31
N ASN A 115 -8.90 5.07 2.40
CA ASN A 115 -9.57 6.35 2.66
C ASN A 115 -10.31 6.91 1.43
N LYS A 116 -10.06 6.34 0.25
CA LYS A 116 -10.58 6.87 -1.04
C LYS A 116 -11.34 5.85 -1.86
N VAL A 117 -11.11 4.55 -1.62
CA VAL A 117 -11.65 3.48 -2.46
C VAL A 117 -13.15 3.31 -2.23
N ASP A 118 -13.87 3.02 -3.31
CA ASP A 118 -15.24 2.56 -3.27
C ASP A 118 -15.24 1.06 -2.92
N PHE A 119 -15.63 0.73 -1.70
CA PHE A 119 -15.62 -0.65 -1.20
C PHE A 119 -16.59 -1.55 -1.96
N ASP A 120 -17.69 -1.04 -2.51
CA ASP A 120 -18.62 -1.85 -3.30
C ASP A 120 -18.01 -2.30 -4.62
N LYS A 121 -17.13 -1.49 -5.19
CA LYS A 121 -16.34 -1.87 -6.36
C LYS A 121 -15.18 -2.78 -5.99
N LEU A 122 -14.49 -2.49 -4.89
CA LEU A 122 -13.33 -3.27 -4.43
C LEU A 122 -13.65 -4.74 -4.22
N VAL A 123 -14.77 -5.06 -3.56
CA VAL A 123 -15.15 -6.46 -3.23
C VAL A 123 -15.47 -7.32 -4.45
N ASN A 124 -15.71 -6.69 -5.60
CA ASN A 124 -16.03 -7.37 -6.86
C ASN A 124 -14.79 -7.59 -7.75
N LEU A 125 -13.62 -7.13 -7.30
CA LEU A 125 -12.39 -7.29 -8.08
C LEU A 125 -11.80 -8.70 -7.94
N PRO A 126 -11.15 -9.23 -8.98
CA PRO A 126 -10.45 -10.51 -8.92
C PRO A 126 -9.39 -10.52 -7.81
N GLY A 127 -9.33 -11.59 -7.04
CA GLY A 127 -8.34 -11.75 -5.97
C GLY A 127 -8.62 -10.97 -4.69
N MET A 128 -9.71 -10.20 -4.62
CA MET A 128 -10.12 -9.51 -3.41
C MET A 128 -11.03 -10.42 -2.58
N TYR A 129 -10.46 -10.98 -1.51
CA TYR A 129 -11.25 -11.64 -0.47
C TYR A 129 -11.67 -10.60 0.56
N THR A 130 -12.92 -10.20 0.49
CA THR A 130 -13.54 -9.43 1.57
C THR A 130 -14.74 -10.21 2.06
N ASP A 131 -14.70 -10.60 3.33
CA ASP A 131 -15.92 -11.05 3.99
C ASP A 131 -16.89 -9.86 4.06
N LYS A 132 -18.11 -10.05 3.55
CA LYS A 132 -19.18 -9.03 3.60
C LYS A 132 -19.49 -8.57 5.05
N ASN A 133 -19.06 -9.34 6.05
CA ASN A 133 -19.23 -9.04 7.46
C ASN A 133 -18.16 -8.12 8.05
N THR A 134 -17.00 -7.94 7.40
CA THR A 134 -15.91 -7.06 7.86
C THR A 134 -16.23 -5.56 7.71
N ARG A 135 -17.34 -5.21 7.09
CA ARG A 135 -17.80 -3.82 6.93
C ARG A 135 -18.41 -3.19 8.19
N LYS A 136 -18.59 -3.94 9.27
CA LYS A 136 -19.34 -3.49 10.45
C LYS A 136 -18.50 -3.32 11.72
N SER A 137 -17.17 -3.35 11.60
CA SER A 137 -16.28 -3.10 12.75
C SER A 137 -15.48 -1.81 12.54
#